data_d77959a71fbc0dd563eef6b4a2225cc2
#
_entry.id   d77959a71fbc0dd563eef6b4a2225cc2
#
_cell.length_a   1.000
_cell.length_b   1.000
_cell.length_c   1.000
_cell.angle_alpha   90.00
_cell.angle_beta   90.00
_cell.angle_gamma   90.00
#
_symmetry.space_group_name_H-M   'P 1'
#
loop_
_entity.id
_entity.type
_entity.pdbx_description
1 polymer ?
#
loop_
_entity_poly.entity_id
_entity_poly.type
_entity_poly.pdbx_seq_one_letter_code
_entity_poly.pdbx_strand_id
1 'polypeptide(L)'
;NSSSKILNTIKSRCIEFMISFNVDEKKNILRNIIQQYQLDFNLGKFSDNFYFDSPGNLLNYLIHFKDSDIDIYNDKLSCVLYLIEKYKSKKDFELLPIISLFIEQYYNELSLNNNENLNHYFINKHKIINEINNMKKFNLDKKNLLISIEETLKNEAR
;
A
#
# COMPACT_ATOMS: atom_id res chain seq x y z
N ASN A 1 3.42 -10.19 -8.84
CA ASN A 1 3.50 -11.26 -9.84
C ASN A 1 4.92 -11.38 -10.39
N SER A 2 5.67 -12.35 -9.88
CA SER A 2 7.07 -12.59 -10.28
C SER A 2 7.23 -13.25 -11.66
N SER A 3 6.17 -13.82 -12.20
CA SER A 3 6.21 -14.55 -13.48
C SER A 3 6.50 -13.67 -14.71
N SER A 4 6.20 -12.35 -14.63
CA SER A 4 6.48 -11.42 -15.73
C SER A 4 7.98 -11.10 -15.93
N LYS A 5 8.82 -11.44 -14.95
CA LYS A 5 10.27 -11.22 -15.01
C LYS A 5 11.05 -12.43 -15.53
N ILE A 6 10.37 -13.56 -15.74
CA ILE A 6 11.01 -14.79 -16.21
C ILE A 6 11.01 -14.80 -17.74
N LEU A 7 12.17 -15.12 -18.33
CA LEU A 7 12.31 -15.25 -19.79
C LEU A 7 11.31 -16.28 -20.35
N ASN A 8 10.67 -15.96 -21.46
CA ASN A 8 9.67 -16.83 -22.09
C ASN A 8 10.21 -18.24 -22.40
N THR A 9 11.49 -18.36 -22.72
CA THR A 9 12.18 -19.64 -22.94
C THR A 9 12.25 -20.53 -21.70
N ILE A 10 12.31 -19.92 -20.50
CA ILE A 10 12.25 -20.66 -19.24
C ILE A 10 10.79 -20.99 -18.90
N LYS A 11 9.89 -20.04 -19.10
CA LYS A 11 8.44 -20.21 -18.84
C LYS A 11 7.84 -21.38 -19.62
N SER A 12 8.24 -21.56 -20.88
CA SER A 12 7.77 -22.67 -21.73
C SER A 12 8.24 -24.06 -21.29
N ARG A 13 9.23 -24.15 -20.39
CA ARG A 13 9.80 -25.40 -19.87
C ARG A 13 9.46 -25.67 -18.41
N CYS A 14 8.70 -24.78 -17.77
CA CYS A 14 8.32 -24.90 -16.36
C CYS A 14 6.81 -25.08 -16.23
N ILE A 15 6.41 -25.84 -15.21
CA ILE A 15 5.00 -25.88 -14.77
C ILE A 15 4.81 -24.74 -13.78
N GLU A 16 3.83 -23.88 -14.05
CA GLU A 16 3.49 -22.74 -13.18
C GLU A 16 2.36 -23.16 -12.23
N PHE A 17 2.60 -23.10 -10.93
CA PHE A 17 1.59 -23.32 -9.91
C PHE A 17 1.20 -21.98 -9.31
N MET A 18 -0.11 -21.66 -9.35
CA MET A 18 -0.65 -20.51 -8.62
C MET A 18 -0.98 -20.93 -7.19
N ILE A 19 -0.27 -20.33 -6.22
CA ILE A 19 -0.57 -20.51 -4.80
C ILE A 19 -1.38 -19.31 -4.34
N SER A 20 -2.60 -19.55 -3.89
CA SER A 20 -3.46 -18.54 -3.28
C SER A 20 -3.74 -18.93 -1.83
N PHE A 21 -3.73 -17.94 -0.95
CA PHE A 21 -4.09 -18.12 0.47
C PHE A 21 -5.42 -17.41 0.74
N ASN A 22 -6.32 -18.07 1.45
CA ASN A 22 -7.50 -17.41 2.01
C ASN A 22 -7.11 -16.50 3.19
N VAL A 23 -8.07 -15.73 3.70
CA VAL A 23 -7.82 -14.74 4.78
C VAL A 23 -7.27 -15.39 6.04
N ASP A 24 -7.83 -16.53 6.44
CA ASP A 24 -7.42 -17.22 7.67
C ASP A 24 -6.01 -17.81 7.55
N GLU A 25 -5.67 -18.36 6.39
CA GLU A 25 -4.32 -18.82 6.11
C GLU A 25 -3.32 -17.67 6.17
N LYS A 26 -3.64 -16.51 5.57
CA LYS A 26 -2.79 -15.31 5.65
C LYS A 26 -2.60 -14.82 7.07
N LYS A 27 -3.67 -14.80 7.88
CA LYS A 27 -3.62 -14.48 9.32
C LYS A 27 -2.68 -15.40 10.08
N ASN A 28 -2.82 -16.70 9.85
CA ASN A 28 -1.99 -17.71 10.53
C ASN A 28 -0.53 -17.59 10.14
N ILE A 29 -0.23 -17.43 8.84
CA ILE A 29 1.15 -17.23 8.35
C ILE A 29 1.76 -15.98 8.97
N LEU A 30 1.03 -14.85 8.94
CA LEU A 30 1.52 -13.59 9.48
C LEU A 30 1.75 -13.68 11.00
N ARG A 31 0.83 -14.33 11.74
CA ARG A 31 0.97 -14.58 13.18
C ARG A 31 2.21 -15.40 13.48
N ASN A 32 2.45 -16.48 12.74
CA ASN A 32 3.63 -17.34 12.93
C ASN A 32 4.93 -16.56 12.67
N ILE A 33 4.98 -15.74 11.63
CA ILE A 33 6.15 -14.90 11.33
C ILE A 33 6.39 -13.90 12.47
N ILE A 34 5.35 -13.20 12.92
CA ILE A 34 5.45 -12.24 14.04
C ILE A 34 5.97 -12.91 15.31
N GLN A 35 5.46 -14.08 15.65
CA GLN A 35 5.92 -14.84 16.81
C GLN A 35 7.37 -15.32 16.65
N GLN A 36 7.73 -15.87 15.50
CA GLN A 36 9.07 -16.39 15.23
C GLN A 36 10.14 -15.28 15.34
N TYR A 37 9.82 -14.08 14.86
CA TYR A 37 10.76 -12.95 14.87
C TYR A 37 10.55 -12.01 16.08
N GLN A 38 9.69 -12.38 17.04
CA GLN A 38 9.39 -11.61 18.25
C GLN A 38 9.03 -10.15 17.96
N LEU A 39 8.21 -9.96 16.93
CA LEU A 39 7.75 -8.62 16.53
C LEU A 39 6.56 -8.21 17.39
N ASP A 40 6.54 -6.95 17.83
CA ASP A 40 5.45 -6.39 18.63
C ASP A 40 4.36 -5.78 17.73
N PHE A 41 3.48 -6.64 17.21
CA PHE A 41 2.31 -6.22 16.42
C PHE A 41 1.04 -6.89 16.91
N ASN A 42 0.01 -6.10 17.15
CA ASN A 42 -1.30 -6.59 17.51
C ASN A 42 -2.18 -6.85 16.30
N LEU A 43 -2.17 -8.08 15.78
CA LEU A 43 -2.97 -8.48 14.63
C LEU A 43 -4.49 -8.50 14.89
N GLY A 44 -4.91 -8.52 16.14
CA GLY A 44 -6.34 -8.58 16.51
C GLY A 44 -7.13 -7.32 16.15
N LYS A 45 -6.45 -6.22 15.89
CA LYS A 45 -7.08 -4.95 15.48
C LYS A 45 -7.37 -4.86 13.97
N PHE A 46 -6.80 -5.76 13.14
CA PHE A 46 -7.01 -5.71 11.69
C PHE A 46 -8.31 -6.38 11.27
N SER A 47 -9.10 -5.66 10.50
CA SER A 47 -10.24 -6.24 9.78
C SER A 47 -9.77 -7.18 8.67
N ASP A 48 -10.67 -8.02 8.16
CA ASP A 48 -10.38 -8.95 7.07
C ASP A 48 -9.90 -8.24 5.80
N ASN A 49 -10.35 -7.02 5.59
CA ASN A 49 -9.94 -6.17 4.46
C ASN A 49 -8.45 -5.82 4.47
N PHE A 50 -7.77 -5.90 5.61
CA PHE A 50 -6.32 -5.71 5.68
C PHE A 50 -5.54 -6.84 4.99
N TYR A 51 -6.13 -8.04 4.95
CA TYR A 51 -5.45 -9.24 4.41
C TYR A 51 -5.58 -9.40 2.89
N PHE A 52 -5.71 -8.27 2.16
CA PHE A 52 -5.84 -8.24 0.70
C PHE A 52 -4.57 -8.66 -0.03
N ASP A 53 -3.39 -8.47 0.55
CA ASP A 53 -2.09 -8.76 -0.05
C ASP A 53 -1.45 -10.05 0.51
N SER A 54 -0.25 -10.38 0.05
CA SER A 54 0.53 -11.51 0.57
C SER A 54 1.00 -11.24 2.02
N PRO A 55 1.17 -12.29 2.85
CA PRO A 55 1.64 -12.10 4.22
C PRO A 55 2.98 -11.37 4.33
N GLY A 56 3.90 -11.57 3.36
CA GLY A 56 5.18 -10.88 3.33
C GLY A 56 5.04 -9.37 3.06
N ASN A 57 4.16 -8.98 2.14
CA ASN A 57 3.88 -7.56 1.89
C ASN A 57 3.19 -6.91 3.09
N LEU A 58 2.22 -7.60 3.70
CA LEU A 58 1.55 -7.11 4.90
C LEU A 58 2.54 -6.88 6.05
N LEU A 59 3.47 -7.81 6.26
CA LEU A 59 4.54 -7.64 7.23
C LEU A 59 5.42 -6.44 6.92
N ASN A 60 5.79 -6.25 5.65
CA ASN A 60 6.57 -5.10 5.21
C ASN A 60 5.85 -3.77 5.52
N TYR A 61 4.53 -3.71 5.29
CA TYR A 61 3.74 -2.53 5.67
C TYR A 61 3.82 -2.26 7.17
N LEU A 62 3.62 -3.28 8.01
CA LEU A 62 3.72 -3.15 9.47
C LEU A 62 5.10 -2.66 9.92
N ILE A 63 6.18 -3.18 9.34
CA ILE A 63 7.55 -2.77 9.67
C ILE A 63 7.78 -1.29 9.36
N HIS A 64 7.20 -0.77 8.26
CA HIS A 64 7.34 0.64 7.93
C HIS A 64 6.68 1.58 8.94
N PHE A 65 5.66 1.12 9.66
CA PHE A 65 4.95 1.90 10.68
C PHE A 65 5.37 1.59 12.12
N LYS A 66 6.30 0.66 12.34
CA LYS A 66 6.69 0.20 13.68
C LYS A 66 7.08 1.34 14.64
N ASP A 67 7.77 2.36 14.11
CA ASP A 67 8.29 3.48 14.90
C ASP A 67 7.37 4.71 14.83
N SER A 68 6.11 4.54 14.43
CA SER A 68 5.12 5.61 14.35
C SER A 68 3.98 5.38 15.33
N ASP A 69 3.44 6.47 15.88
CA ASP A 69 2.23 6.46 16.71
C ASP A 69 0.94 6.48 15.88
N ILE A 70 1.03 6.23 14.56
CA ILE A 70 -0.10 6.33 13.64
C ILE A 70 -0.99 5.09 13.75
N ASP A 71 -2.29 5.33 13.85
CA ASP A 71 -3.28 4.26 13.77
C ASP A 71 -3.45 3.78 12.32
N ILE A 72 -2.68 2.74 11.97
CA ILE A 72 -2.71 2.12 10.64
C ILE A 72 -4.11 1.59 10.28
N TYR A 73 -4.95 1.34 11.28
CA TYR A 73 -6.25 0.70 11.12
C TYR A 73 -7.33 1.70 10.72
N ASN A 74 -7.33 2.89 11.35
CA ASN A 74 -8.44 3.84 11.25
C ASN A 74 -8.06 5.15 10.57
N ASP A 75 -6.76 5.46 10.40
CA ASP A 75 -6.31 6.73 9.82
C ASP A 75 -5.43 6.53 8.59
N LYS A 76 -6.08 6.25 7.45
CA LYS A 76 -5.38 6.03 6.18
C LYS A 76 -4.72 7.29 5.64
N LEU A 77 -5.30 8.46 5.91
CA LEU A 77 -4.69 9.73 5.51
C LEU A 77 -3.35 9.95 6.21
N SER A 78 -3.29 9.83 7.54
CA SER A 78 -2.04 9.95 8.28
C SER A 78 -1.01 8.90 7.85
N CYS A 79 -1.45 7.68 7.51
CA CYS A 79 -0.57 6.67 6.93
C CYS A 79 0.09 7.15 5.63
N VAL A 80 -0.68 7.69 4.69
CA VAL A 80 -0.16 8.20 3.42
C VAL A 80 0.81 9.35 3.66
N LEU A 81 0.41 10.34 4.47
CA LEU A 81 1.24 11.51 4.76
C LEU A 81 2.58 11.13 5.40
N TYR A 82 2.57 10.21 6.36
CA TYR A 82 3.78 9.67 6.99
C TYR A 82 4.71 8.98 5.98
N LEU A 83 4.15 8.13 5.11
CA LEU A 83 4.94 7.44 4.08
C LEU A 83 5.53 8.42 3.07
N ILE A 84 4.81 9.48 2.68
CA ILE A 84 5.31 10.54 1.82
C ILE A 84 6.49 11.26 2.49
N GLU A 85 6.36 11.62 3.77
CA GLU A 85 7.44 12.27 4.52
C GLU A 85 8.67 11.36 4.65
N LYS A 86 8.44 10.09 4.98
CA LYS A 86 9.50 9.08 5.04
C LYS A 86 10.21 8.90 3.69
N TYR A 87 9.46 8.91 2.59
CA TYR A 87 10.04 8.90 1.25
C TYR A 87 10.88 10.15 0.95
N LYS A 88 10.38 11.35 1.30
CA LYS A 88 11.11 12.62 1.11
C LYS A 88 12.45 12.61 1.85
N SER A 89 12.51 11.98 3.02
CA SER A 89 13.73 11.89 3.85
C SER A 89 14.71 10.84 3.34
N LYS A 90 14.25 9.64 3.03
CA LYS A 90 15.10 8.48 2.71
C LYS A 90 15.27 8.19 1.22
N LYS A 91 14.38 8.73 0.37
CA LYS A 91 14.29 8.48 -1.08
C LYS A 91 14.20 6.99 -1.44
N ASP A 92 13.55 6.21 -0.56
CA ASP A 92 13.39 4.78 -0.70
C ASP A 92 12.25 4.47 -1.68
N PHE A 93 12.61 3.91 -2.84
CA PHE A 93 11.65 3.58 -3.91
C PHE A 93 10.69 2.47 -3.54
N GLU A 94 11.01 1.65 -2.54
CA GLU A 94 10.13 0.57 -2.07
C GLU A 94 8.90 1.14 -1.36
N LEU A 95 8.94 2.38 -0.89
CA LEU A 95 7.79 3.06 -0.30
C LEU A 95 6.71 3.45 -1.32
N LEU A 96 7.05 3.65 -2.60
CA LEU A 96 6.07 4.13 -3.59
C LEU A 96 4.91 3.16 -3.84
N PRO A 97 5.10 1.82 -3.94
CA PRO A 97 3.99 0.88 -3.99
C PRO A 97 3.10 0.95 -2.75
N ILE A 98 3.70 1.12 -1.57
CA ILE A 98 2.98 1.21 -0.30
C ILE A 98 2.16 2.51 -0.23
N ILE A 99 2.74 3.63 -0.65
CA ILE A 99 2.03 4.92 -0.77
C ILE A 99 0.82 4.77 -1.69
N SER A 100 1.00 4.21 -2.89
CA SER A 100 -0.10 3.98 -3.84
C SER A 100 -1.23 3.16 -3.23
N LEU A 101 -0.89 2.10 -2.51
CA LEU A 101 -1.84 1.23 -1.85
C LEU A 101 -2.65 1.96 -0.77
N PHE A 102 -1.98 2.71 0.12
CA PHE A 102 -2.68 3.45 1.17
C PHE A 102 -3.53 4.59 0.60
N ILE A 103 -3.15 5.19 -0.53
CA ILE A 103 -3.99 6.12 -1.28
C ILE A 103 -5.25 5.41 -1.79
N GLU A 104 -5.13 4.22 -2.36
CA GLU A 104 -6.30 3.43 -2.78
C GLU A 104 -7.25 3.14 -1.62
N GLN A 105 -6.71 2.75 -0.46
CA GLN A 105 -7.51 2.48 0.73
C GLN A 105 -8.20 3.75 1.25
N TYR A 106 -7.50 4.88 1.30
CA TYR A 106 -8.06 6.16 1.70
C TYR A 106 -9.25 6.57 0.83
N TYR A 107 -9.11 6.53 -0.48
CA TYR A 107 -10.20 6.85 -1.40
C TYR A 107 -11.36 5.84 -1.34
N ASN A 108 -11.07 4.57 -1.07
CA ASN A 108 -12.12 3.57 -0.85
C ASN A 108 -12.92 3.89 0.41
N GLU A 109 -12.27 4.29 1.50
CA GLU A 109 -12.96 4.73 2.74
C GLU A 109 -13.80 5.99 2.50
N LEU A 110 -13.27 7.00 1.81
CA LEU A 110 -14.03 8.20 1.44
C LEU A 110 -15.27 7.84 0.61
N SER A 111 -15.12 6.93 -0.34
CA SER A 111 -16.23 6.47 -1.21
C SER A 111 -17.32 5.74 -0.44
N LEU A 112 -16.97 5.02 0.63
CA LEU A 112 -17.94 4.33 1.48
C LEU A 112 -18.69 5.30 2.40
N ASN A 113 -18.02 6.37 2.83
CA ASN A 113 -18.57 7.34 3.76
C ASN A 113 -19.39 8.45 3.08
N ASN A 114 -19.12 8.74 1.80
CA ASN A 114 -19.76 9.83 1.05
C ASN A 114 -20.05 9.42 -0.40
N ASN A 115 -21.25 8.91 -0.62
CA ASN A 115 -21.68 8.44 -1.93
C ASN A 115 -21.95 9.55 -2.96
N GLU A 116 -22.14 10.80 -2.54
CA GLU A 116 -22.44 11.92 -3.45
C GLU A 116 -21.22 12.32 -4.30
N ASN A 117 -20.02 12.08 -3.79
CA ASN A 117 -18.76 12.47 -4.43
C ASN A 117 -17.99 11.31 -5.10
N LEU A 118 -18.62 10.16 -5.33
CA LEU A 118 -17.96 8.96 -5.86
C LEU A 118 -17.13 9.21 -7.13
N ASN A 119 -17.70 9.92 -8.09
CA ASN A 119 -17.00 10.21 -9.36
C ASN A 119 -15.75 11.07 -9.13
N HIS A 120 -15.83 12.05 -8.23
CA HIS A 120 -14.70 12.91 -7.86
C HIS A 120 -13.57 12.09 -7.25
N TYR A 121 -13.88 11.26 -6.25
CA TYR A 121 -12.90 10.38 -5.59
C TYR A 121 -12.27 9.38 -6.56
N PHE A 122 -13.05 8.80 -7.46
CA PHE A 122 -12.56 7.88 -8.47
C PHE A 122 -11.57 8.57 -9.43
N ILE A 123 -11.91 9.76 -9.94
CA ILE A 123 -11.04 10.53 -10.84
C ILE A 123 -9.74 10.93 -10.14
N ASN A 124 -9.80 11.46 -8.93
CA ASN A 124 -8.62 11.89 -8.19
C ASN A 124 -7.72 10.72 -7.81
N LYS A 125 -8.29 9.62 -7.34
CA LYS A 125 -7.55 8.37 -7.10
C LYS A 125 -6.77 7.93 -8.33
N HIS A 126 -7.45 7.83 -9.48
CA HIS A 126 -6.82 7.42 -10.74
C HIS A 126 -5.72 8.39 -11.19
N LYS A 127 -5.97 9.69 -11.09
CA LYS A 127 -4.99 10.72 -11.42
C LYS A 127 -3.72 10.56 -10.59
N ILE A 128 -3.84 10.49 -9.27
CA ILE A 128 -2.71 10.38 -8.34
C ILE A 128 -1.91 9.09 -8.58
N ILE A 129 -2.59 7.94 -8.73
CA ILE A 129 -1.91 6.66 -8.96
C ILE A 129 -1.18 6.66 -10.31
N ASN A 130 -1.78 7.24 -11.35
CA ASN A 130 -1.12 7.39 -12.66
C ASN A 130 0.11 8.31 -12.57
N GLU A 131 0.03 9.40 -11.84
CA GLU A 131 1.17 10.30 -11.59
C GLU A 131 2.32 9.57 -10.88
N ILE A 132 2.04 8.77 -9.84
CA ILE A 132 3.05 7.95 -9.15
C ILE A 132 3.67 6.91 -10.11
N ASN A 133 2.87 6.27 -10.94
CA ASN A 133 3.36 5.30 -11.92
C ASN A 133 4.23 5.96 -13.01
N ASN A 134 3.83 7.13 -13.50
CA ASN A 134 4.59 7.90 -14.46
C ASN A 134 5.90 8.42 -13.87
N MET A 135 5.88 8.83 -12.60
CA MET A 135 7.09 9.21 -11.87
C MET A 135 8.11 8.07 -11.83
N LYS A 136 7.66 6.84 -11.56
CA LYS A 136 8.52 5.64 -11.61
C LYS A 136 9.07 5.38 -13.01
N LYS A 137 8.19 5.45 -14.02
CA LYS A 137 8.53 5.10 -15.41
C LYS A 137 9.47 6.11 -16.07
N PHE A 138 9.24 7.39 -15.82
CA PHE A 138 9.94 8.48 -16.52
C PHE A 138 10.94 9.23 -15.64
N ASN A 139 11.17 8.78 -14.41
CA ASN A 139 12.08 9.40 -13.44
C ASN A 139 11.82 10.92 -13.25
N LEU A 140 10.54 11.31 -13.19
CA LEU A 140 10.11 12.69 -13.04
C LEU A 140 10.51 13.28 -11.67
N ASP A 141 10.34 14.60 -11.52
CA ASP A 141 10.57 15.29 -10.24
C ASP A 141 9.63 14.77 -9.14
N LYS A 142 10.21 13.96 -8.27
CA LYS A 142 9.49 13.22 -7.23
C LYS A 142 9.04 14.13 -6.09
N LYS A 143 9.80 15.19 -5.81
CA LYS A 143 9.53 16.06 -4.66
C LYS A 143 8.28 16.91 -4.91
N ASN A 144 8.22 17.57 -6.05
CA ASN A 144 7.09 18.44 -6.38
C ASN A 144 5.80 17.64 -6.57
N LEU A 145 5.88 16.45 -7.18
CA LEU A 145 4.73 15.57 -7.32
C LEU A 145 4.15 15.14 -5.96
N LEU A 146 5.01 14.68 -5.04
CA LEU A 146 4.55 14.25 -3.72
C LEU A 146 3.99 15.40 -2.88
N ILE A 147 4.48 16.63 -3.06
CA ILE A 147 3.88 17.81 -2.43
C ILE A 147 2.47 18.06 -2.98
N SER A 148 2.31 18.00 -4.31
CA SER A 148 0.98 18.17 -4.95
C SER A 148 -0.02 17.09 -4.50
N ILE A 149 0.42 15.83 -4.38
CA ILE A 149 -0.41 14.74 -3.86
C ILE A 149 -0.82 15.02 -2.41
N GLU A 150 0.13 15.41 -1.57
CA GLU A 150 -0.14 15.73 -0.16
C GLU A 150 -1.16 16.86 0.00
N GLU A 151 -1.04 17.93 -0.79
CA GLU A 151 -2.00 19.04 -0.79
C GLU A 151 -3.39 18.59 -1.26
N THR A 152 -3.47 17.77 -2.30
CA THR A 152 -4.74 17.23 -2.79
C THR A 152 -5.44 16.40 -1.71
N LEU A 153 -4.72 15.49 -1.06
CA LEU A 153 -5.29 14.63 0.00
C LEU A 153 -5.75 15.44 1.21
N LYS A 154 -4.99 16.45 1.63
CA LYS A 154 -5.37 17.34 2.74
C LYS A 154 -6.59 18.20 2.43
N ASN A 155 -6.79 18.60 1.18
CA ASN A 155 -7.96 19.38 0.77
C ASN A 155 -9.23 18.53 0.72
N GLU A 156 -9.13 17.26 0.41
CA GLU A 156 -10.27 16.32 0.40
C GLU A 156 -10.70 15.87 1.81
N ALA A 157 -9.81 15.99 2.78
CA ALA A 157 -10.11 15.67 4.19
C ALA A 157 -10.84 16.81 4.94
N ARG A 158 -11.03 17.97 4.32
CA ARG A 158 -11.75 19.14 4.89
C ARG A 158 -13.21 19.15 4.48
#